data_5a8891f8ca4ad004a4649685db79ba4d
#
_entry.id   5a8891f8ca4ad004a4649685db79ba4d
#
_cell.length_a   1.000
_cell.length_b   1.000
_cell.length_c   1.000
_cell.angle_alpha   90.00
_cell.angle_beta   90.00
_cell.angle_gamma   90.00
#
_symmetry.space_group_name_H-M   'P 1'
#
loop_
_entity.id
_entity.type
_entity.pdbx_description
1 polymer ?
#
loop_
_entity_poly.entity_id
_entity_poly.type
_entity_poly.pdbx_seq_one_letter_code
_entity_poly.pdbx_strand_id
1 'polypeptide(L)'
;MAKQYVMALDAGTTSNRAIIFDRNSKVVGVSQKEFTQYFPEPGWVEHDAEEIWSTMHTVMKEALEQSGLVASDIAAIGITNQRETTVVWDKKTGRPIYNAIVWQSRQTAPIAEEMKAKGLVDEVKDKTGLTIDAYFSGTKIRWILDHVEGAQKRAENGELAFGTIDTWLIWKLTGGKAHVTDYSNASRTMIFNINTLEWDKKLMEYLNVPAAMLPEVKPSSCIYGETVPSVLGASIPVAGAAGDQQAALFGQNCFEPGMAKNTYGTGCFMLMNTGTNIKKSKNGLVTTIAWGLDGKVEYALEGSIFVAGSAIQWLRDGVRLVDSAPDSEWVAKKVKDTAGVYVVPAFVGLGAPYWDQNARGTIIGITRGTTKAHIVRATLDSLAYQTRDVLDAMEADSGEKLQALKVDGGACANNLMMQFQADLLGVPVDRPQIIETTALGACYLAGLAVGVWSSKDEVKDAWKLDTRFEPSMDKEESDRLYKGWRKAVKHSMHWLDDEE
;
A
#
# COMPACT_ATOMS: atom_id res chain seq x y z
N MET A 1 -35.16 -6.25 9.23
CA MET A 1 -33.95 -7.08 9.48
C MET A 1 -32.76 -6.15 9.50
N ALA A 2 -31.76 -6.39 10.36
CA ALA A 2 -30.55 -5.60 10.34
C ALA A 2 -29.83 -5.83 8.99
N LYS A 3 -29.32 -4.75 8.40
CA LYS A 3 -28.53 -4.82 7.17
C LYS A 3 -27.24 -5.62 7.45
N GLN A 4 -26.90 -6.56 6.59
CA GLN A 4 -25.80 -7.52 6.83
C GLN A 4 -24.71 -7.46 5.77
N TYR A 5 -24.81 -6.54 4.81
CA TYR A 5 -23.84 -6.42 3.72
C TYR A 5 -23.06 -5.13 3.83
N VAL A 6 -21.77 -5.21 3.58
CA VAL A 6 -20.86 -4.05 3.53
C VAL A 6 -20.20 -4.04 2.15
N MET A 7 -20.20 -2.87 1.52
CA MET A 7 -19.50 -2.67 0.25
C MET A 7 -18.12 -2.07 0.52
N ALA A 8 -17.08 -2.74 0.08
CA ALA A 8 -15.71 -2.22 0.10
C ALA A 8 -15.35 -1.66 -1.28
N LEU A 9 -14.82 -0.45 -1.29
CA LEU A 9 -14.28 0.22 -2.48
C LEU A 9 -12.75 0.18 -2.39
N ASP A 10 -12.14 -0.51 -3.34
CA ASP A 10 -10.69 -0.64 -3.44
C ASP A 10 -10.20 0.17 -4.65
N ALA A 11 -9.72 1.38 -4.38
CA ALA A 11 -9.18 2.28 -5.39
C ALA A 11 -7.67 2.03 -5.55
N GLY A 12 -7.31 1.03 -6.33
CA GLY A 12 -5.92 0.64 -6.59
C GLY A 12 -5.21 1.60 -7.55
N THR A 13 -3.93 1.30 -7.82
CA THR A 13 -3.12 2.14 -8.72
C THR A 13 -3.54 2.01 -10.19
N THR A 14 -3.97 0.83 -10.62
CA THR A 14 -4.29 0.58 -12.03
C THR A 14 -5.76 0.30 -12.29
N SER A 15 -6.52 0.03 -11.24
CA SER A 15 -7.94 -0.33 -11.35
C SER A 15 -8.71 0.01 -10.09
N ASN A 16 -10.00 0.23 -10.27
CA ASN A 16 -10.97 0.33 -9.19
C ASN A 16 -11.75 -0.97 -9.07
N ARG A 17 -12.08 -1.34 -7.82
CA ARG A 17 -12.83 -2.53 -7.51
C ARG A 17 -13.87 -2.25 -6.44
N ALA A 18 -15.07 -2.79 -6.61
CA ALA A 18 -16.10 -2.82 -5.57
C ALA A 18 -16.40 -4.28 -5.21
N ILE A 19 -16.36 -4.59 -3.93
CA ILE A 19 -16.64 -5.93 -3.40
C ILE A 19 -17.68 -5.82 -2.32
N ILE A 20 -18.73 -6.64 -2.41
CA ILE A 20 -19.77 -6.72 -1.38
C ILE A 20 -19.53 -7.99 -0.57
N PHE A 21 -19.39 -7.82 0.74
CA PHE A 21 -19.24 -8.91 1.70
C PHE A 21 -20.50 -9.06 2.55
N ASP A 22 -20.85 -10.30 2.87
CA ASP A 22 -21.84 -10.58 3.91
C ASP A 22 -21.16 -10.57 5.32
N ARG A 23 -21.96 -10.73 6.36
CA ARG A 23 -21.48 -10.77 7.75
C ARG A 23 -20.48 -11.90 8.03
N ASN A 24 -20.46 -12.95 7.23
CA ASN A 24 -19.51 -14.05 7.34
C ASN A 24 -18.24 -13.80 6.50
N SER A 25 -18.05 -12.58 6.01
CA SER A 25 -16.92 -12.18 5.15
C SER A 25 -16.91 -12.87 3.79
N LYS A 26 -18.03 -13.48 3.37
CA LYS A 26 -18.17 -14.09 2.06
C LYS A 26 -18.42 -13.01 1.01
N VAL A 27 -17.68 -13.08 -0.10
CA VAL A 27 -17.94 -12.24 -1.28
C VAL A 27 -19.27 -12.65 -1.92
N VAL A 28 -20.18 -11.69 -2.07
CA VAL A 28 -21.49 -11.89 -2.71
C VAL A 28 -21.64 -11.12 -4.02
N GLY A 29 -20.79 -10.14 -4.27
CA GLY A 29 -20.72 -9.40 -5.52
C GLY A 29 -19.37 -8.75 -5.68
N VAL A 30 -18.83 -8.70 -6.90
CA VAL A 30 -17.55 -8.06 -7.18
C VAL A 30 -17.54 -7.53 -8.61
N SER A 31 -17.04 -6.31 -8.78
CA SER A 31 -16.70 -5.79 -10.11
C SER A 31 -15.38 -5.03 -10.04
N GLN A 32 -14.62 -5.11 -11.12
CA GLN A 32 -13.33 -4.43 -11.27
C GLN A 32 -13.21 -3.81 -12.65
N LYS A 33 -12.61 -2.62 -12.71
CA LYS A 33 -12.37 -1.90 -13.97
C LYS A 33 -11.06 -1.15 -13.91
N GLU A 34 -10.24 -1.32 -14.93
CA GLU A 34 -9.03 -0.54 -15.13
C GLU A 34 -9.36 0.89 -15.56
N PHE A 35 -8.43 1.82 -15.33
CA PHE A 35 -8.49 3.20 -15.80
C PHE A 35 -7.14 3.62 -16.38
N THR A 36 -7.16 4.72 -17.14
CA THR A 36 -6.02 5.18 -17.93
C THR A 36 -4.87 5.65 -17.04
N GLN A 37 -3.66 5.22 -17.38
CA GLN A 37 -2.40 5.68 -16.79
C GLN A 37 -1.78 6.70 -17.73
N TYR A 38 -1.40 7.87 -17.22
CA TYR A 38 -0.76 8.94 -18.01
C TYR A 38 0.70 9.07 -17.64
N PHE A 39 1.57 9.18 -18.64
CA PHE A 39 3.02 9.33 -18.48
C PHE A 39 3.49 10.56 -19.27
N PRO A 40 3.21 11.78 -18.80
CA PRO A 40 3.48 13.00 -19.56
C PRO A 40 4.96 13.22 -19.89
N GLU A 41 5.84 12.84 -18.96
CA GLU A 41 7.29 12.96 -19.09
C GLU A 41 7.97 11.70 -18.50
N PRO A 42 9.23 11.43 -18.82
CA PRO A 42 9.96 10.30 -18.21
C PRO A 42 9.95 10.34 -16.69
N GLY A 43 9.43 9.28 -16.06
CA GLY A 43 9.30 9.18 -14.60
C GLY A 43 8.08 9.89 -14.00
N TRP A 44 7.25 10.55 -14.79
CA TRP A 44 5.99 11.12 -14.34
C TRP A 44 4.86 10.11 -14.48
N VAL A 45 4.00 10.04 -13.48
CA VAL A 45 2.81 9.18 -13.50
C VAL A 45 1.63 9.98 -12.96
N GLU A 46 0.57 10.04 -13.73
CA GLU A 46 -0.64 10.81 -13.41
C GLU A 46 -1.91 9.99 -13.71
N HIS A 47 -2.98 10.32 -13.01
CA HIS A 47 -4.33 9.78 -13.26
C HIS A 47 -5.33 10.92 -13.44
N ASP A 48 -6.37 10.67 -14.25
CA ASP A 48 -7.56 11.51 -14.25
C ASP A 48 -8.45 11.15 -13.04
N ALA A 49 -8.58 12.08 -12.10
CA ALA A 49 -9.38 11.85 -10.89
C ALA A 49 -10.89 11.68 -11.20
N GLU A 50 -11.40 12.29 -12.29
CA GLU A 50 -12.79 12.05 -12.73
C GLU A 50 -12.96 10.66 -13.34
N GLU A 51 -11.95 10.13 -14.02
CA GLU A 51 -11.98 8.75 -14.51
C GLU A 51 -11.92 7.74 -13.34
N ILE A 52 -11.12 8.01 -12.30
CA ILE A 52 -11.14 7.22 -11.06
C ILE A 52 -12.56 7.21 -10.46
N TRP A 53 -13.21 8.36 -10.36
CA TRP A 53 -14.57 8.43 -9.85
C TRP A 53 -15.57 7.69 -10.74
N SER A 54 -15.55 7.92 -12.05
CA SER A 54 -16.52 7.32 -12.98
C SER A 54 -16.39 5.80 -13.05
N THR A 55 -15.17 5.28 -13.03
CA THR A 55 -14.92 3.83 -12.98
C THR A 55 -15.32 3.24 -11.64
N MET A 56 -15.03 3.92 -10.51
CA MET A 56 -15.50 3.48 -9.20
C MET A 56 -17.03 3.42 -9.13
N HIS A 57 -17.70 4.45 -9.59
CA HIS A 57 -19.17 4.49 -9.65
C HIS A 57 -19.74 3.36 -10.52
N THR A 58 -19.09 3.02 -11.63
CA THR A 58 -19.48 1.91 -12.48
C THR A 58 -19.38 0.58 -11.76
N VAL A 59 -18.22 0.28 -11.15
CA VAL A 59 -18.02 -1.01 -10.47
C VAL A 59 -18.89 -1.18 -9.23
N MET A 60 -19.26 -0.08 -8.54
CA MET A 60 -20.24 -0.13 -7.44
C MET A 60 -21.61 -0.62 -7.93
N LYS A 61 -22.10 -0.11 -9.06
CA LYS A 61 -23.36 -0.53 -9.65
C LYS A 61 -23.33 -1.98 -10.14
N GLU A 62 -22.27 -2.34 -10.85
CA GLU A 62 -22.09 -3.70 -11.36
C GLU A 62 -21.97 -4.73 -10.24
N ALA A 63 -21.32 -4.41 -9.11
CA ALA A 63 -21.24 -5.29 -7.94
C ALA A 63 -22.63 -5.50 -7.30
N LEU A 64 -23.48 -4.46 -7.23
CA LEU A 64 -24.87 -4.59 -6.78
C LEU A 64 -25.68 -5.47 -7.73
N GLU A 65 -25.58 -5.24 -9.05
CA GLU A 65 -26.28 -6.04 -10.06
C GLU A 65 -25.90 -7.52 -9.97
N GLN A 66 -24.60 -7.82 -9.87
CA GLN A 66 -24.11 -9.20 -9.75
C GLN A 66 -24.55 -9.89 -8.47
N SER A 67 -24.65 -9.16 -7.36
CA SER A 67 -25.09 -9.72 -6.08
C SER A 67 -26.60 -9.93 -6.00
N GLY A 68 -27.39 -9.31 -6.88
CA GLY A 68 -28.84 -9.26 -6.80
C GLY A 68 -29.37 -8.39 -5.64
N LEU A 69 -28.49 -7.62 -4.99
CA LEU A 69 -28.84 -6.70 -3.91
C LEU A 69 -29.22 -5.32 -4.46
N VAL A 70 -29.92 -4.56 -3.64
CA VAL A 70 -30.19 -3.13 -3.89
C VAL A 70 -29.40 -2.28 -2.88
N ALA A 71 -29.17 -1.01 -3.22
CA ALA A 71 -28.38 -0.11 -2.39
C ALA A 71 -28.89 -0.01 -0.93
N SER A 72 -30.21 -0.16 -0.71
CA SER A 72 -30.79 -0.16 0.64
C SER A 72 -30.41 -1.39 1.49
N ASP A 73 -29.88 -2.46 0.91
CA ASP A 73 -29.41 -3.64 1.63
C ASP A 73 -27.99 -3.44 2.21
N ILE A 74 -27.26 -2.45 1.70
CA ILE A 74 -25.89 -2.14 2.13
C ILE A 74 -25.91 -1.37 3.45
N ALA A 75 -25.25 -1.90 4.45
CA ALA A 75 -25.15 -1.29 5.77
C ALA A 75 -24.19 -0.10 5.79
N ALA A 76 -23.07 -0.24 5.12
CA ALA A 76 -22.02 0.78 5.04
C ALA A 76 -21.14 0.58 3.80
N ILE A 77 -20.42 1.65 3.46
CA ILE A 77 -19.32 1.65 2.50
C ILE A 77 -18.01 1.85 3.25
N GLY A 78 -17.03 0.97 2.99
CA GLY A 78 -15.64 1.13 3.40
C GLY A 78 -14.76 1.45 2.20
N ILE A 79 -13.76 2.30 2.37
CA ILE A 79 -12.84 2.74 1.32
C ILE A 79 -11.43 2.31 1.67
N THR A 80 -10.75 1.73 0.70
CA THR A 80 -9.29 1.58 0.73
C THR A 80 -8.72 2.08 -0.59
N ASN A 81 -7.51 2.59 -0.57
CA ASN A 81 -6.99 3.33 -1.72
C ASN A 81 -5.46 3.22 -1.83
N GLN A 82 -4.97 3.36 -3.05
CA GLN A 82 -3.59 3.74 -3.30
C GLN A 82 -3.26 4.99 -2.49
N ARG A 83 -2.21 4.92 -1.66
CA ARG A 83 -1.85 6.02 -0.76
C ARG A 83 -1.12 7.12 -1.51
N GLU A 84 -0.92 8.26 -0.87
CA GLU A 84 -0.10 9.40 -1.29
C GLU A 84 -0.54 10.09 -2.59
N THR A 85 -1.24 9.42 -3.47
CA THR A 85 -1.76 9.98 -4.72
C THR A 85 -2.62 11.20 -4.42
N THR A 86 -2.26 12.33 -5.03
CA THR A 86 -2.70 13.67 -4.63
C THR A 86 -3.66 14.26 -5.64
N VAL A 87 -4.84 14.67 -5.16
CA VAL A 87 -5.84 15.40 -5.93
C VAL A 87 -6.04 16.78 -5.34
N VAL A 88 -6.08 17.81 -6.18
CA VAL A 88 -6.48 19.18 -5.81
C VAL A 88 -7.65 19.59 -6.69
N TRP A 89 -8.74 20.05 -6.08
CA TRP A 89 -9.94 20.43 -6.81
C TRP A 89 -10.56 21.74 -6.31
N ASP A 90 -11.34 22.35 -7.16
CA ASP A 90 -12.14 23.53 -6.86
C ASP A 90 -13.38 23.12 -6.04
N LYS A 91 -13.55 23.70 -4.84
CA LYS A 91 -14.66 23.35 -3.93
C LYS A 91 -16.03 23.70 -4.48
N LYS A 92 -16.14 24.74 -5.32
CA LYS A 92 -17.39 25.21 -5.87
C LYS A 92 -17.87 24.34 -7.02
N THR A 93 -16.96 23.93 -7.90
CA THR A 93 -17.30 23.14 -9.09
C THR A 93 -17.14 21.64 -8.87
N GLY A 94 -16.37 21.23 -7.86
CA GLY A 94 -15.98 19.86 -7.61
C GLY A 94 -15.04 19.28 -8.67
N ARG A 95 -14.40 20.13 -9.50
CA ARG A 95 -13.51 19.68 -10.59
C ARG A 95 -12.06 19.75 -10.18
N PRO A 96 -11.26 18.71 -10.47
CA PRO A 96 -9.81 18.75 -10.31
C PRO A 96 -9.21 19.90 -11.12
N ILE A 97 -8.21 20.58 -10.56
CA ILE A 97 -7.49 21.66 -11.25
C ILE A 97 -6.27 21.14 -12.02
N TYR A 98 -5.86 19.90 -11.73
CA TYR A 98 -4.79 19.16 -12.37
C TYR A 98 -5.06 17.66 -12.25
N ASN A 99 -4.39 16.83 -13.04
CA ASN A 99 -4.43 15.38 -12.89
C ASN A 99 -3.96 14.97 -11.48
N ALA A 100 -4.43 13.84 -10.98
CA ALA A 100 -3.92 13.26 -9.75
C ALA A 100 -2.46 12.84 -9.94
N ILE A 101 -1.55 13.40 -9.13
CA ILE A 101 -0.14 12.99 -9.17
C ILE A 101 0.01 11.70 -8.35
N VAL A 102 0.40 10.63 -9.03
CA VAL A 102 0.47 9.28 -8.46
C VAL A 102 1.67 9.12 -7.53
N TRP A 103 1.55 8.26 -6.53
CA TRP A 103 2.60 7.93 -5.57
C TRP A 103 3.94 7.53 -6.23
N GLN A 104 3.89 6.90 -7.40
CA GLN A 104 5.06 6.47 -8.18
C GLN A 104 5.77 7.62 -8.91
N SER A 105 5.09 8.78 -9.10
CA SER A 105 5.61 9.87 -9.89
C SER A 105 6.84 10.51 -9.27
N ARG A 106 7.87 10.73 -10.09
CA ARG A 106 9.11 11.40 -9.68
C ARG A 106 9.13 12.90 -10.01
N GLN A 107 8.02 13.46 -10.56
CA GLN A 107 7.97 14.87 -10.99
C GLN A 107 8.24 15.86 -9.87
N THR A 108 8.04 15.48 -8.62
CA THR A 108 8.26 16.34 -7.44
C THR A 108 9.61 16.08 -6.74
N ALA A 109 10.47 15.24 -7.32
CA ALA A 109 11.79 14.95 -6.75
C ALA A 109 12.65 16.21 -6.48
N PRO A 110 12.66 17.25 -7.36
CA PRO A 110 13.41 18.48 -7.07
C PRO A 110 12.97 19.19 -5.78
N ILE A 111 11.67 19.16 -5.45
CA ILE A 111 11.14 19.74 -4.21
C ILE A 111 11.65 18.95 -3.00
N ALA A 112 11.66 17.62 -3.10
CA ALA A 112 12.19 16.75 -2.05
C ALA A 112 13.68 17.01 -1.81
N GLU A 113 14.49 17.14 -2.87
CA GLU A 113 15.92 17.46 -2.75
C GLU A 113 16.16 18.85 -2.14
N GLU A 114 15.36 19.84 -2.50
CA GLU A 114 15.42 21.17 -1.88
C GLU A 114 15.13 21.10 -0.36
N MET A 115 14.14 20.31 0.06
CA MET A 115 13.86 20.12 1.49
C MET A 115 15.03 19.44 2.22
N LYS A 116 15.66 18.43 1.61
CA LYS A 116 16.86 17.79 2.17
C LYS A 116 18.01 18.77 2.29
N ALA A 117 18.25 19.58 1.25
CA ALA A 117 19.30 20.60 1.25
C ALA A 117 19.10 21.69 2.33
N LYS A 118 17.85 21.97 2.72
CA LYS A 118 17.49 22.84 3.84
C LYS A 118 17.68 22.18 5.22
N GLY A 119 18.14 20.92 5.28
CA GLY A 119 18.40 20.21 6.54
C GLY A 119 17.14 19.73 7.28
N LEU A 120 16.03 19.49 6.57
CA LEU A 120 14.73 19.16 7.17
C LEU A 120 14.56 17.66 7.44
N VAL A 121 15.53 16.81 7.10
CA VAL A 121 15.42 15.34 7.13
C VAL A 121 15.01 14.83 8.52
N ASP A 122 15.72 15.25 9.57
CA ASP A 122 15.47 14.77 10.92
C ASP A 122 14.13 15.29 11.47
N GLU A 123 13.78 16.56 11.17
CA GLU A 123 12.51 17.13 11.62
C GLU A 123 11.31 16.46 10.96
N VAL A 124 11.35 16.22 9.64
CA VAL A 124 10.29 15.51 8.92
C VAL A 124 10.15 14.10 9.47
N LYS A 125 11.25 13.38 9.62
CA LYS A 125 11.25 12.02 10.17
C LYS A 125 10.69 11.97 11.60
N ASP A 126 11.04 12.94 12.43
CA ASP A 126 10.62 13.00 13.82
C ASP A 126 9.12 13.24 13.98
N LYS A 127 8.57 14.11 13.13
CA LYS A 127 7.17 14.50 13.16
C LYS A 127 6.25 13.55 12.41
N THR A 128 6.71 13.01 11.29
CA THR A 128 5.85 12.24 10.38
C THR A 128 6.16 10.74 10.33
N GLY A 129 7.33 10.33 10.81
CA GLY A 129 7.84 8.96 10.67
C GLY A 129 8.36 8.63 9.26
N LEU A 130 8.29 9.59 8.32
CA LEU A 130 8.61 9.40 6.91
C LEU A 130 10.02 9.92 6.58
N THR A 131 10.57 9.45 5.48
CA THR A 131 11.71 10.10 4.82
C THR A 131 11.22 11.20 3.88
N ILE A 132 12.09 12.17 3.54
CA ILE A 132 11.75 13.15 2.49
C ILE A 132 11.92 12.48 1.13
N ASP A 133 10.83 12.31 0.42
CA ASP A 133 10.82 11.72 -0.93
C ASP A 133 9.61 12.22 -1.74
N ALA A 134 9.73 12.22 -3.06
CA ALA A 134 8.65 12.51 -3.99
C ALA A 134 7.46 11.53 -3.86
N TYR A 135 7.64 10.41 -3.19
CA TYR A 135 6.63 9.42 -2.90
C TYR A 135 5.42 10.01 -2.15
N PHE A 136 5.65 10.88 -1.17
CA PHE A 136 4.63 11.39 -0.26
C PHE A 136 3.89 12.61 -0.80
N SER A 137 2.66 12.87 -0.29
CA SER A 137 1.74 13.85 -0.89
C SER A 137 2.20 15.30 -0.80
N GLY A 138 2.93 15.69 0.24
CA GLY A 138 3.26 17.09 0.51
C GLY A 138 3.97 17.80 -0.64
N THR A 139 4.96 17.14 -1.27
CA THR A 139 5.67 17.68 -2.44
C THR A 139 4.77 17.78 -3.67
N LYS A 140 3.77 16.88 -3.80
CA LYS A 140 2.81 16.90 -4.91
C LYS A 140 1.82 18.06 -4.79
N ILE A 141 1.37 18.36 -3.57
CA ILE A 141 0.55 19.56 -3.31
C ILE A 141 1.33 20.79 -3.73
N ARG A 142 2.59 20.93 -3.26
CA ARG A 142 3.43 22.07 -3.60
C ARG A 142 3.60 22.21 -5.11
N TRP A 143 3.89 21.11 -5.80
CA TRP A 143 4.08 21.12 -7.23
C TRP A 143 2.83 21.63 -7.98
N ILE A 144 1.63 21.15 -7.62
CA ILE A 144 0.38 21.60 -8.24
C ILE A 144 0.16 23.09 -8.01
N LEU A 145 0.38 23.57 -6.78
CA LEU A 145 0.20 24.98 -6.45
C LEU A 145 1.20 25.90 -7.19
N ASP A 146 2.38 25.40 -7.55
CA ASP A 146 3.38 26.13 -8.31
C ASP A 146 3.10 26.15 -9.82
N HIS A 147 2.53 25.07 -10.37
CA HIS A 147 2.44 24.87 -11.82
C HIS A 147 1.04 25.22 -12.40
N VAL A 148 0.01 25.27 -11.56
CA VAL A 148 -1.33 25.70 -12.00
C VAL A 148 -1.51 27.19 -11.71
N GLU A 149 -1.74 27.98 -12.76
CA GLU A 149 -1.87 29.43 -12.65
C GLU A 149 -2.92 29.86 -11.62
N GLY A 150 -2.54 30.72 -10.69
CA GLY A 150 -3.39 31.24 -9.64
C GLY A 150 -3.76 30.25 -8.52
N ALA A 151 -3.29 29.00 -8.57
CA ALA A 151 -3.67 27.96 -7.62
C ALA A 151 -3.27 28.31 -6.18
N GLN A 152 -2.06 28.84 -5.96
CA GLN A 152 -1.61 29.25 -4.62
C GLN A 152 -2.57 30.24 -3.98
N LYS A 153 -2.91 31.31 -4.68
CA LYS A 153 -3.83 32.34 -4.15
C LYS A 153 -5.25 31.81 -3.91
N ARG A 154 -5.73 30.95 -4.78
CA ARG A 154 -7.04 30.28 -4.63
C ARG A 154 -7.05 29.35 -3.41
N ALA A 155 -5.95 28.63 -3.17
CA ALA A 155 -5.80 27.79 -1.99
C ALA A 155 -5.79 28.62 -0.70
N GLU A 156 -5.06 29.75 -0.67
CA GLU A 156 -5.04 30.69 0.45
C GLU A 156 -6.42 31.30 0.73
N ASN A 157 -7.21 31.56 -0.31
CA ASN A 157 -8.58 32.03 -0.20
C ASN A 157 -9.57 30.94 0.23
N GLY A 158 -9.13 29.67 0.39
CA GLY A 158 -9.99 28.55 0.77
C GLY A 158 -10.90 28.03 -0.36
N GLU A 159 -10.62 28.40 -1.61
CA GLU A 159 -11.40 27.96 -2.79
C GLU A 159 -11.05 26.54 -3.25
N LEU A 160 -9.85 26.05 -2.92
CA LEU A 160 -9.37 24.74 -3.30
C LEU A 160 -9.43 23.75 -2.13
N ALA A 161 -9.61 22.49 -2.46
CA ALA A 161 -9.48 21.36 -1.55
C ALA A 161 -8.36 20.44 -2.02
N PHE A 162 -7.66 19.85 -1.07
CA PHE A 162 -6.72 18.76 -1.26
C PHE A 162 -7.29 17.48 -0.67
N GLY A 163 -6.96 16.36 -1.27
CA GLY A 163 -7.17 15.04 -0.70
C GLY A 163 -6.33 13.96 -1.37
N THR A 164 -6.13 12.89 -0.65
CA THR A 164 -5.77 11.60 -1.20
C THR A 164 -7.02 10.95 -1.81
N ILE A 165 -6.88 9.80 -2.42
CA ILE A 165 -8.01 9.19 -3.18
C ILE A 165 -9.21 8.86 -2.30
N ASP A 166 -9.00 8.49 -1.03
CA ASP A 166 -10.10 8.32 -0.05
C ASP A 166 -10.93 9.59 0.10
N THR A 167 -10.25 10.73 0.31
CA THR A 167 -10.92 12.04 0.46
C THR A 167 -11.68 12.42 -0.80
N TRP A 168 -11.10 12.20 -1.98
CA TRP A 168 -11.76 12.43 -3.26
C TRP A 168 -13.01 11.59 -3.42
N LEU A 169 -12.95 10.29 -3.10
CA LEU A 169 -14.11 9.40 -3.17
C LEU A 169 -15.19 9.77 -2.15
N ILE A 170 -14.81 10.10 -0.91
CA ILE A 170 -15.77 10.55 0.12
C ILE A 170 -16.46 11.84 -0.34
N TRP A 171 -15.69 12.81 -0.89
CA TRP A 171 -16.26 14.03 -1.46
C TRP A 171 -17.30 13.76 -2.54
N LYS A 172 -16.98 12.88 -3.50
CA LYS A 172 -17.89 12.52 -4.60
C LYS A 172 -19.12 11.74 -4.10
N LEU A 173 -18.93 10.77 -3.20
CA LEU A 173 -20.01 9.97 -2.62
C LEU A 173 -21.01 10.81 -1.83
N THR A 174 -20.53 11.81 -1.10
CA THR A 174 -21.35 12.69 -0.24
C THR A 174 -21.87 13.93 -0.96
N GLY A 175 -21.60 14.08 -2.27
CA GLY A 175 -22.02 15.24 -3.04
C GLY A 175 -21.38 16.55 -2.55
N GLY A 176 -20.12 16.49 -2.12
CA GLY A 176 -19.34 17.64 -1.67
C GLY A 176 -19.59 18.07 -0.22
N LYS A 177 -20.34 17.28 0.57
CA LYS A 177 -20.67 17.64 1.96
C LYS A 177 -19.59 17.27 2.97
N ALA A 178 -18.75 16.27 2.67
CA ALA A 178 -17.68 15.83 3.56
C ALA A 178 -16.31 15.99 2.87
N HIS A 179 -15.43 16.80 3.49
CA HIS A 179 -14.03 16.94 3.11
C HIS A 179 -13.17 16.39 4.24
N VAL A 180 -12.95 15.08 4.23
CA VAL A 180 -12.37 14.31 5.32
C VAL A 180 -11.41 13.25 4.80
N THR A 181 -10.43 12.88 5.62
CA THR A 181 -9.52 11.75 5.42
C THR A 181 -9.40 10.97 6.72
N ASP A 182 -8.80 9.78 6.66
CA ASP A 182 -8.47 9.03 7.85
C ASP A 182 -7.03 9.25 8.34
N TYR A 183 -6.73 8.82 9.56
CA TYR A 183 -5.39 8.93 10.13
C TYR A 183 -4.33 8.21 9.30
N SER A 184 -4.64 7.05 8.73
CA SER A 184 -3.65 6.27 7.97
C SER A 184 -3.24 6.99 6.69
N ASN A 185 -4.18 7.54 5.93
CA ASN A 185 -3.90 8.35 4.74
C ASN A 185 -3.24 9.69 5.09
N ALA A 186 -3.71 10.38 6.13
CA ALA A 186 -3.08 11.62 6.60
C ALA A 186 -1.60 11.41 6.94
N SER A 187 -1.25 10.29 7.57
CA SER A 187 0.15 9.96 7.93
C SER A 187 1.07 9.78 6.72
N ARG A 188 0.54 9.69 5.50
CA ARG A 188 1.30 9.53 4.26
C ARG A 188 1.54 10.85 3.51
N THR A 189 1.16 11.97 4.09
CA THR A 189 1.20 13.27 3.41
C THR A 189 2.51 14.04 3.59
N MET A 190 3.35 13.65 4.55
CA MET A 190 4.58 14.36 4.96
C MET A 190 4.32 15.77 5.57
N ILE A 191 3.06 16.09 5.85
CA ILE A 191 2.65 17.33 6.55
C ILE A 191 1.77 17.07 7.77
N PHE A 192 1.48 15.80 8.07
CA PHE A 192 0.70 15.37 9.25
C PHE A 192 1.63 14.87 10.35
N ASN A 193 1.49 15.44 11.55
CA ASN A 193 2.30 15.06 12.70
C ASN A 193 1.69 13.85 13.41
N ILE A 194 2.33 12.71 13.31
CA ILE A 194 1.82 11.45 13.89
C ILE A 194 1.93 11.41 15.42
N ASN A 195 2.66 12.33 16.05
CA ASN A 195 2.78 12.42 17.51
C ASN A 195 1.62 13.23 18.10
N THR A 196 1.17 14.29 17.42
CA THR A 196 0.09 15.17 17.87
C THR A 196 -1.26 14.88 17.24
N LEU A 197 -1.26 14.09 16.13
CA LEU A 197 -2.43 13.75 15.31
C LEU A 197 -3.10 15.00 14.71
N GLU A 198 -2.26 15.94 14.26
CA GLU A 198 -2.68 17.19 13.65
C GLU A 198 -1.84 17.51 12.41
N TRP A 199 -2.38 18.34 11.52
CA TRP A 199 -1.61 18.96 10.45
C TRP A 199 -0.51 19.86 11.06
N ASP A 200 0.75 19.58 10.73
CA ASP A 200 1.89 20.29 11.32
C ASP A 200 2.12 21.64 10.64
N LYS A 201 1.92 22.71 11.38
CA LYS A 201 2.04 24.10 10.86
C LYS A 201 3.39 24.36 10.22
N LYS A 202 4.48 23.88 10.85
CA LYS A 202 5.84 24.13 10.37
C LYS A 202 6.13 23.37 9.07
N LEU A 203 5.68 22.11 8.97
CA LEU A 203 5.81 21.34 7.73
C LEU A 203 4.98 21.94 6.59
N MET A 204 3.77 22.45 6.91
CA MET A 204 2.95 23.18 5.96
C MET A 204 3.64 24.48 5.49
N GLU A 205 4.29 25.23 6.40
CA GLU A 205 5.05 26.43 6.06
C GLU A 205 6.22 26.12 5.11
N TYR A 206 6.98 25.06 5.36
CA TYR A 206 8.08 24.66 4.48
C TYR A 206 7.64 24.35 3.05
N LEU A 207 6.46 23.78 2.89
CA LEU A 207 5.88 23.44 1.60
C LEU A 207 4.89 24.51 1.10
N ASN A 208 4.71 25.62 1.85
CA ASN A 208 3.75 26.67 1.55
C ASN A 208 2.35 26.12 1.20
N VAL A 209 1.86 25.17 2.03
CA VAL A 209 0.54 24.54 1.87
C VAL A 209 -0.46 25.23 2.79
N PRO A 210 -1.49 25.93 2.24
CA PRO A 210 -2.50 26.59 3.05
C PRO A 210 -3.39 25.61 3.82
N ALA A 211 -3.59 25.85 5.12
CA ALA A 211 -4.45 25.01 5.97
C ALA A 211 -5.89 24.93 5.45
N ALA A 212 -6.39 25.98 4.80
CA ALA A 212 -7.75 26.07 4.29
C ALA A 212 -8.09 25.00 3.22
N MET A 213 -7.07 24.38 2.61
CA MET A 213 -7.28 23.32 1.61
C MET A 213 -7.21 21.90 2.18
N LEU A 214 -6.85 21.74 3.45
CA LEU A 214 -6.65 20.40 4.05
C LEU A 214 -7.97 19.83 4.57
N PRO A 215 -8.17 18.49 4.47
CA PRO A 215 -9.36 17.81 4.99
C PRO A 215 -9.32 17.72 6.53
N GLU A 216 -10.49 17.55 7.14
CA GLU A 216 -10.59 17.09 8.52
C GLU A 216 -10.06 15.66 8.61
N VAL A 217 -9.28 15.35 9.65
CA VAL A 217 -8.73 14.00 9.88
C VAL A 217 -9.56 13.27 10.93
N LYS A 218 -10.02 12.08 10.61
CA LYS A 218 -10.90 11.25 11.44
C LYS A 218 -10.33 9.85 11.69
N PRO A 219 -10.85 9.12 12.69
CA PRO A 219 -10.52 7.69 12.86
C PRO A 219 -10.84 6.87 11.60
N SER A 220 -10.11 5.76 11.40
CA SER A 220 -10.28 4.89 10.25
C SER A 220 -11.64 4.15 10.24
N SER A 221 -12.26 4.00 11.42
CA SER A 221 -13.60 3.44 11.60
C SER A 221 -14.49 4.48 12.27
N CYS A 222 -15.24 5.24 11.48
CA CYS A 222 -16.26 6.19 11.92
C CYS A 222 -17.13 6.60 10.74
N ILE A 223 -18.29 7.19 10.98
CA ILE A 223 -19.14 7.73 9.92
C ILE A 223 -18.54 9.06 9.42
N TYR A 224 -18.07 9.07 8.17
CA TYR A 224 -17.53 10.26 7.49
C TYR A 224 -18.67 11.12 6.89
N GLY A 225 -19.76 10.49 6.46
CA GLY A 225 -20.93 11.09 5.84
C GLY A 225 -21.81 10.00 5.24
N GLU A 226 -22.80 10.41 4.49
CA GLU A 226 -23.71 9.49 3.78
C GLU A 226 -23.69 9.78 2.28
N THR A 227 -23.84 8.73 1.48
CA THR A 227 -23.95 8.89 0.03
C THR A 227 -25.19 9.70 -0.32
N VAL A 228 -25.06 10.58 -1.32
CA VAL A 228 -26.27 11.20 -1.90
C VAL A 228 -27.04 10.17 -2.73
N PRO A 229 -28.40 10.15 -2.69
CA PRO A 229 -29.18 9.13 -3.38
C PRO A 229 -28.93 9.05 -4.90
N SER A 230 -28.46 10.12 -5.51
CA SER A 230 -28.09 10.14 -6.94
C SER A 230 -26.95 9.21 -7.31
N VAL A 231 -26.13 8.77 -6.34
CA VAL A 231 -25.00 7.87 -6.59
C VAL A 231 -25.47 6.43 -6.78
N LEU A 232 -26.22 5.87 -5.82
CA LEU A 232 -26.66 4.47 -5.84
C LEU A 232 -28.17 4.26 -5.62
N GLY A 233 -28.96 5.33 -5.52
CA GLY A 233 -30.40 5.25 -5.26
C GLY A 233 -30.80 5.23 -3.79
N ALA A 234 -29.85 5.22 -2.85
CA ALA A 234 -30.09 5.25 -1.41
C ALA A 234 -29.00 6.06 -0.68
N SER A 235 -29.32 6.52 0.54
CA SER A 235 -28.35 7.06 1.48
C SER A 235 -27.69 5.90 2.23
N ILE A 236 -26.36 5.77 2.10
CA ILE A 236 -25.56 4.71 2.71
C ILE A 236 -24.43 5.37 3.49
N PRO A 237 -24.20 5.02 4.77
CA PRO A 237 -23.07 5.52 5.53
C PRO A 237 -21.72 5.17 4.88
N VAL A 238 -20.87 6.14 4.67
CA VAL A 238 -19.44 5.94 4.36
C VAL A 238 -18.74 5.91 5.69
N ALA A 239 -18.31 4.73 6.15
CA ALA A 239 -18.01 4.52 7.57
C ALA A 239 -16.65 3.87 7.86
N GLY A 240 -15.85 3.62 6.83
CA GLY A 240 -14.48 3.12 6.97
C GLY A 240 -13.58 3.71 5.89
N ALA A 241 -12.36 4.10 6.25
CA ALA A 241 -11.32 4.47 5.30
C ALA A 241 -9.94 4.09 5.85
N ALA A 242 -9.11 3.54 4.99
CA ALA A 242 -7.70 3.30 5.29
C ALA A 242 -6.90 3.18 4.00
N GLY A 243 -5.63 3.59 4.04
CA GLY A 243 -4.69 3.29 2.97
C GLY A 243 -4.60 1.78 2.71
N ASP A 244 -4.31 1.40 1.49
CA ASP A 244 -4.36 0.00 1.03
C ASP A 244 -3.55 -0.96 1.91
N GLN A 245 -2.36 -0.56 2.32
CA GLN A 245 -1.48 -1.39 3.13
C GLN A 245 -1.95 -1.50 4.58
N GLN A 246 -2.52 -0.43 5.14
CA GLN A 246 -3.12 -0.42 6.46
C GLN A 246 -4.43 -1.22 6.48
N ALA A 247 -5.25 -1.09 5.44
CA ALA A 247 -6.44 -1.91 5.28
C ALA A 247 -6.08 -3.40 5.20
N ALA A 248 -5.05 -3.77 4.44
CA ALA A 248 -4.55 -5.15 4.38
C ALA A 248 -4.06 -5.66 5.74
N LEU A 249 -3.35 -4.82 6.51
CA LEU A 249 -2.92 -5.16 7.88
C LEU A 249 -4.12 -5.44 8.80
N PHE A 250 -5.18 -4.63 8.69
CA PHE A 250 -6.42 -4.81 9.42
C PHE A 250 -7.17 -6.07 8.97
N GLY A 251 -7.31 -6.27 7.65
CA GLY A 251 -7.97 -7.44 7.07
C GLY A 251 -7.26 -8.76 7.33
N GLN A 252 -5.95 -8.71 7.55
CA GLN A 252 -5.15 -9.85 8.03
C GLN A 252 -5.26 -10.07 9.54
N ASN A 253 -6.05 -9.27 10.26
CA ASN A 253 -6.18 -9.34 11.71
C ASN A 253 -4.83 -9.25 12.45
N CYS A 254 -3.94 -8.39 12.00
CA CYS A 254 -2.68 -8.11 12.68
C CYS A 254 -2.90 -7.08 13.80
N PHE A 255 -3.71 -7.44 14.78
CA PHE A 255 -4.20 -6.54 15.83
C PHE A 255 -3.28 -6.41 17.05
N GLU A 256 -2.27 -7.25 17.16
CA GLU A 256 -1.34 -7.21 18.29
C GLU A 256 0.06 -6.73 17.84
N PRO A 257 0.80 -6.05 18.72
CA PRO A 257 2.19 -5.68 18.44
C PRO A 257 3.04 -6.89 18.02
N GLY A 258 3.89 -6.72 17.02
CA GLY A 258 4.74 -7.78 16.46
C GLY A 258 4.04 -8.62 15.39
N MET A 259 2.72 -8.52 15.21
CA MET A 259 2.04 -9.15 14.07
C MET A 259 2.34 -8.38 12.78
N ALA A 260 2.65 -9.13 11.73
CA ALA A 260 3.00 -8.55 10.44
C ALA A 260 2.32 -9.25 9.27
N LYS A 261 2.11 -8.48 8.22
CA LYS A 261 1.65 -8.97 6.91
C LYS A 261 2.62 -8.57 5.81
N ASN A 262 2.66 -9.32 4.73
CA ASN A 262 3.32 -8.94 3.48
C ASN A 262 2.36 -9.12 2.30
N THR A 263 2.07 -8.03 1.59
CA THR A 263 1.22 -8.05 0.40
C THR A 263 2.09 -8.11 -0.85
N TYR A 264 1.97 -9.18 -1.63
CA TYR A 264 2.73 -9.42 -2.86
C TYR A 264 1.94 -8.93 -4.08
N GLY A 265 2.09 -7.65 -4.39
CA GLY A 265 1.60 -7.02 -5.61
C GLY A 265 2.71 -6.82 -6.66
N THR A 266 2.68 -5.73 -7.40
CA THR A 266 3.78 -5.29 -8.30
C THR A 266 5.10 -5.17 -7.53
N GLY A 267 5.07 -4.50 -6.39
CA GLY A 267 6.06 -4.57 -5.32
C GLY A 267 5.51 -5.38 -4.13
N CYS A 268 6.27 -5.45 -3.05
CA CYS A 268 5.80 -5.97 -1.76
C CYS A 268 5.80 -4.86 -0.72
N PHE A 269 4.77 -4.86 0.11
CA PHE A 269 4.69 -3.95 1.23
C PHE A 269 4.47 -4.75 2.52
N MET A 270 5.49 -4.74 3.36
CA MET A 270 5.45 -5.39 4.65
C MET A 270 5.14 -4.38 5.74
N LEU A 271 4.12 -4.64 6.54
CA LEU A 271 3.75 -3.84 7.69
C LEU A 271 3.74 -4.69 8.95
N MET A 272 4.32 -4.16 10.02
CA MET A 272 4.26 -4.74 11.37
C MET A 272 3.54 -3.78 12.30
N ASN A 273 2.49 -4.25 12.98
CA ASN A 273 1.81 -3.50 14.03
C ASN A 273 2.76 -3.28 15.21
N THR A 274 2.87 -2.05 15.70
CA THR A 274 3.68 -1.67 16.87
C THR A 274 2.81 -1.22 18.07
N GLY A 275 1.50 -1.41 17.97
CA GLY A 275 0.53 -0.98 18.97
C GLY A 275 0.44 0.54 19.06
N THR A 276 0.21 1.05 20.24
CA THR A 276 0.11 2.50 20.51
C THR A 276 1.46 3.20 20.62
N ASN A 277 2.57 2.47 20.45
CA ASN A 277 3.92 3.01 20.57
C ASN A 277 4.47 3.39 19.20
N ILE A 278 4.85 4.64 19.04
CA ILE A 278 5.56 5.12 17.85
C ILE A 278 6.99 4.58 17.89
N LYS A 279 7.32 3.69 16.96
CA LYS A 279 8.69 3.17 16.80
C LYS A 279 9.37 3.94 15.68
N LYS A 280 10.42 4.68 16.01
CA LYS A 280 11.23 5.40 15.03
C LYS A 280 12.26 4.45 14.43
N SER A 281 12.19 4.23 13.13
CA SER A 281 13.14 3.36 12.45
C SER A 281 14.54 3.95 12.39
N LYS A 282 15.55 3.12 12.65
CA LYS A 282 16.98 3.40 12.42
C LYS A 282 17.55 2.57 11.27
N ASN A 283 16.75 1.63 10.75
CA ASN A 283 17.16 0.64 9.77
C ASN A 283 16.47 0.81 8.41
N GLY A 284 16.16 2.05 8.02
CA GLY A 284 15.64 2.34 6.67
C GLY A 284 14.14 2.05 6.47
N LEU A 285 13.36 1.86 7.53
CA LEU A 285 11.91 1.71 7.45
C LEU A 285 11.21 3.06 7.63
N VAL A 286 9.93 3.13 7.30
CA VAL A 286 9.08 4.26 7.65
C VAL A 286 8.12 3.88 8.77
N THR A 287 7.79 4.86 9.62
CA THR A 287 6.76 4.73 10.63
C THR A 287 5.48 5.36 10.09
N THR A 288 4.35 4.69 10.26
CA THR A 288 3.06 5.16 9.77
C THR A 288 1.97 4.90 10.81
N ILE A 289 0.82 5.54 10.68
CA ILE A 289 -0.35 5.16 11.47
C ILE A 289 -0.99 3.95 10.82
N ALA A 290 -1.23 2.90 11.60
CA ALA A 290 -1.94 1.71 11.15
C ALA A 290 -3.44 2.00 11.00
N TRP A 291 -4.08 2.49 12.06
CA TRP A 291 -5.49 2.91 12.09
C TRP A 291 -5.82 3.71 13.34
N GLY A 292 -6.95 4.41 13.28
CA GLY A 292 -7.65 4.96 14.44
C GLY A 292 -8.96 4.20 14.64
N LEU A 293 -9.15 3.61 15.84
CA LEU A 293 -10.33 2.83 16.21
C LEU A 293 -10.61 2.98 17.70
N ASP A 294 -11.86 3.15 18.11
CA ASP A 294 -12.30 3.20 19.51
C ASP A 294 -11.52 4.21 20.39
N GLY A 295 -11.22 5.38 19.81
CA GLY A 295 -10.47 6.44 20.51
C GLY A 295 -8.98 6.15 20.69
N LYS A 296 -8.46 5.08 20.09
CA LYS A 296 -7.04 4.72 20.09
C LYS A 296 -6.45 4.82 18.69
N VAL A 297 -5.19 5.21 18.62
CA VAL A 297 -4.39 5.18 17.40
C VAL A 297 -3.30 4.14 17.55
N GLU A 298 -3.22 3.23 16.60
CA GLU A 298 -2.17 2.22 16.52
C GLU A 298 -1.23 2.57 15.36
N TYR A 299 0.04 2.20 15.50
CA TYR A 299 1.11 2.52 14.56
C TYR A 299 1.68 1.26 13.93
N ALA A 300 2.39 1.44 12.84
CA ALA A 300 3.08 0.35 12.17
C ALA A 300 4.46 0.80 11.65
N LEU A 301 5.39 -0.13 11.59
CA LEU A 301 6.59 -0.03 10.75
C LEU A 301 6.27 -0.58 9.37
N GLU A 302 6.75 0.11 8.34
CA GLU A 302 6.57 -0.28 6.95
C GLU A 302 7.92 -0.38 6.22
N GLY A 303 8.11 -1.49 5.51
CA GLY A 303 9.16 -1.67 4.53
C GLY A 303 8.59 -1.88 3.15
N SER A 304 9.02 -1.04 2.21
CA SER A 304 8.57 -1.06 0.81
C SER A 304 9.62 -1.74 -0.06
N ILE A 305 9.24 -2.81 -0.73
CA ILE A 305 10.01 -3.54 -1.73
C ILE A 305 9.44 -3.19 -3.09
N PHE A 306 10.20 -2.49 -3.94
CA PHE A 306 9.65 -1.92 -5.17
C PHE A 306 9.36 -2.95 -6.26
N VAL A 307 10.10 -4.07 -6.27
CA VAL A 307 9.99 -5.08 -7.32
C VAL A 307 9.74 -6.45 -6.71
N ALA A 308 8.53 -6.97 -6.93
CA ALA A 308 8.12 -8.31 -6.52
C ALA A 308 7.38 -9.03 -7.65
N GLY A 309 6.06 -8.91 -7.76
CA GLY A 309 5.30 -9.48 -8.88
C GLY A 309 5.75 -8.95 -10.24
N SER A 310 6.27 -7.73 -10.30
CA SER A 310 6.88 -7.18 -11.53
C SER A 310 8.13 -7.96 -11.98
N ALA A 311 8.86 -8.62 -11.07
CA ALA A 311 9.94 -9.53 -11.47
C ALA A 311 9.40 -10.78 -12.19
N ILE A 312 8.24 -11.31 -11.75
CA ILE A 312 7.58 -12.44 -12.43
C ILE A 312 7.01 -12.00 -13.78
N GLN A 313 6.44 -10.79 -13.85
CA GLN A 313 6.02 -10.20 -15.13
C GLN A 313 7.20 -10.04 -16.09
N TRP A 314 8.35 -9.58 -15.60
CA TRP A 314 9.57 -9.49 -16.42
C TRP A 314 10.04 -10.85 -16.94
N LEU A 315 9.95 -11.92 -16.14
CA LEU A 315 10.23 -13.28 -16.61
C LEU A 315 9.30 -13.69 -17.78
N ARG A 316 8.03 -13.27 -17.74
CA ARG A 316 7.02 -13.57 -18.76
C ARG A 316 7.18 -12.67 -20.00
N ASP A 317 7.13 -11.35 -19.81
CA ASP A 317 6.96 -10.37 -20.87
C ASP A 317 8.30 -9.87 -21.44
N GLY A 318 9.30 -9.69 -20.55
CA GLY A 318 10.61 -9.16 -20.91
C GLY A 318 11.54 -10.21 -21.50
N VAL A 319 11.85 -11.25 -20.72
CA VAL A 319 12.82 -12.29 -21.12
C VAL A 319 12.18 -13.60 -21.59
N ARG A 320 10.87 -13.75 -21.47
CA ARG A 320 10.06 -14.88 -21.95
C ARG A 320 10.57 -16.25 -21.49
N LEU A 321 10.92 -16.35 -20.22
CA LEU A 321 11.35 -17.61 -19.61
C LEU A 321 10.17 -18.44 -19.11
N VAL A 322 9.00 -17.83 -18.96
CA VAL A 322 7.72 -18.46 -18.59
C VAL A 322 6.60 -17.88 -19.46
N ASP A 323 5.51 -18.63 -19.64
CA ASP A 323 4.36 -18.20 -20.46
C ASP A 323 3.28 -17.51 -19.60
N SER A 324 3.22 -17.85 -18.33
CA SER A 324 2.30 -17.25 -17.36
C SER A 324 2.94 -17.15 -15.97
N ALA A 325 2.34 -16.37 -15.07
CA ALA A 325 2.84 -16.28 -13.69
C ALA A 325 2.81 -17.63 -12.94
N PRO A 326 1.76 -18.48 -13.06
CA PRO A 326 1.76 -19.81 -12.46
C PRO A 326 2.87 -20.75 -12.99
N ASP A 327 3.26 -20.60 -14.27
CA ASP A 327 4.34 -21.43 -14.85
C ASP A 327 5.68 -21.21 -14.17
N SER A 328 5.87 -20.07 -13.51
CA SER A 328 7.10 -19.79 -12.76
C SER A 328 7.37 -20.84 -11.68
N GLU A 329 6.33 -21.30 -10.97
CA GLU A 329 6.46 -22.35 -9.98
C GLU A 329 6.86 -23.68 -10.62
N TRP A 330 6.18 -24.05 -11.71
CA TRP A 330 6.45 -25.31 -12.39
C TRP A 330 7.86 -25.35 -13.01
N VAL A 331 8.32 -24.25 -13.61
CA VAL A 331 9.68 -24.13 -14.16
C VAL A 331 10.72 -24.19 -13.04
N ALA A 332 10.50 -23.46 -11.95
CA ALA A 332 11.41 -23.43 -10.80
C ALA A 332 11.56 -24.82 -10.12
N LYS A 333 10.51 -25.62 -10.09
CA LYS A 333 10.53 -26.99 -9.54
C LYS A 333 11.36 -27.99 -10.34
N LYS A 334 11.80 -27.64 -11.56
CA LYS A 334 12.69 -28.50 -12.35
C LYS A 334 14.12 -28.56 -11.83
N VAL A 335 14.49 -27.69 -10.93
CA VAL A 335 15.81 -27.66 -10.27
C VAL A 335 15.64 -27.73 -8.76
N LYS A 336 16.62 -28.33 -8.10
CA LYS A 336 16.61 -28.51 -6.64
C LYS A 336 16.80 -27.15 -5.93
N ASP A 337 17.70 -26.33 -6.44
CA ASP A 337 18.10 -25.03 -5.91
C ASP A 337 18.54 -24.10 -7.05
N THR A 338 19.08 -22.94 -6.73
CA THR A 338 19.53 -21.97 -7.74
C THR A 338 20.94 -22.24 -8.28
N ALA A 339 21.62 -23.27 -7.80
CA ALA A 339 23.01 -23.57 -8.11
C ALA A 339 23.97 -22.36 -7.91
N GLY A 340 23.69 -21.54 -6.90
CA GLY A 340 24.46 -20.34 -6.58
C GLY A 340 24.12 -19.10 -7.41
N VAL A 341 23.08 -19.16 -8.23
CA VAL A 341 22.58 -17.99 -8.98
C VAL A 341 21.72 -17.14 -8.05
N TYR A 342 21.94 -15.83 -8.07
CA TYR A 342 21.11 -14.81 -7.42
C TYR A 342 20.63 -13.81 -8.45
N VAL A 343 19.36 -13.43 -8.36
CA VAL A 343 18.75 -12.34 -9.14
C VAL A 343 18.40 -11.23 -8.17
N VAL A 344 18.97 -10.05 -8.37
CA VAL A 344 18.60 -8.84 -7.64
C VAL A 344 17.71 -8.00 -8.56
N PRO A 345 16.39 -7.95 -8.33
CA PRO A 345 15.47 -7.34 -9.28
C PRO A 345 15.33 -5.82 -9.05
N ALA A 346 16.44 -5.09 -9.00
CA ALA A 346 16.47 -3.64 -8.77
C ALA A 346 16.14 -2.85 -10.04
N PHE A 347 15.00 -3.14 -10.70
CA PHE A 347 14.63 -2.52 -11.99
C PHE A 347 14.40 -1.02 -11.90
N VAL A 348 13.96 -0.55 -10.73
CA VAL A 348 13.71 0.86 -10.40
C VAL A 348 14.50 1.31 -9.17
N GLY A 349 15.65 0.69 -8.94
CA GLY A 349 16.41 0.83 -7.70
C GLY A 349 15.93 -0.14 -6.60
N LEU A 350 16.51 0.02 -5.42
CA LEU A 350 16.18 -0.75 -4.22
C LEU A 350 15.41 0.11 -3.23
N GLY A 351 14.32 -0.43 -2.68
CA GLY A 351 13.56 0.16 -1.58
C GLY A 351 14.19 -0.12 -0.21
N ALA A 352 13.34 -0.27 0.81
CA ALA A 352 13.78 -0.58 2.15
C ALA A 352 14.53 -1.93 2.22
N PRO A 353 15.57 -2.04 3.04
CA PRO A 353 16.17 -1.00 3.88
C PRO A 353 17.26 -0.17 3.18
N TYR A 354 17.54 -0.44 1.90
CA TYR A 354 18.72 0.09 1.17
C TYR A 354 18.55 1.52 0.68
N TRP A 355 17.36 1.86 0.13
CA TRP A 355 17.02 3.17 -0.44
C TRP A 355 18.01 3.66 -1.50
N ASP A 356 18.43 2.75 -2.38
CA ASP A 356 19.37 3.04 -3.46
C ASP A 356 18.62 3.12 -4.81
N GLN A 357 18.37 4.35 -5.28
CA GLN A 357 17.73 4.61 -6.57
C GLN A 357 18.67 4.34 -7.77
N ASN A 358 19.99 4.26 -7.54
CA ASN A 358 21.01 4.04 -8.55
C ASN A 358 21.35 2.54 -8.74
N ALA A 359 20.85 1.67 -7.86
CA ALA A 359 20.95 0.23 -8.06
C ALA A 359 20.20 -0.22 -9.34
N ARG A 360 20.68 -1.26 -10.00
CA ARG A 360 20.03 -1.87 -11.18
C ARG A 360 19.96 -3.37 -11.08
N GLY A 361 19.00 -3.95 -11.81
CA GLY A 361 18.77 -5.39 -11.86
C GLY A 361 20.03 -6.15 -12.25
N THR A 362 20.38 -7.18 -11.48
CA THR A 362 21.64 -7.90 -11.63
C THR A 362 21.42 -9.40 -11.48
N ILE A 363 22.10 -10.20 -12.29
CA ILE A 363 22.15 -11.66 -12.18
C ILE A 363 23.59 -12.08 -11.93
N ILE A 364 23.84 -12.75 -10.82
CA ILE A 364 25.19 -13.16 -10.38
C ILE A 364 25.21 -14.67 -10.14
N GLY A 365 26.39 -15.30 -10.31
CA GLY A 365 26.60 -16.71 -10.04
C GLY A 365 26.32 -17.64 -11.23
N ILE A 366 26.18 -17.09 -12.43
CA ILE A 366 25.96 -17.85 -13.66
C ILE A 366 27.19 -18.71 -13.97
N THR A 367 26.97 -19.99 -14.26
CA THR A 367 27.95 -20.96 -14.76
C THR A 367 27.46 -21.60 -16.06
N ARG A 368 28.29 -22.38 -16.71
CA ARG A 368 27.88 -23.10 -17.93
C ARG A 368 26.68 -24.05 -17.69
N GLY A 369 26.50 -24.53 -16.47
CA GLY A 369 25.39 -25.42 -16.10
C GLY A 369 24.08 -24.68 -15.78
N THR A 370 24.11 -23.35 -15.72
CA THR A 370 22.92 -22.56 -15.41
C THR A 370 21.90 -22.67 -16.54
N THR A 371 20.66 -22.99 -16.18
CA THR A 371 19.53 -23.11 -17.10
C THR A 371 18.47 -22.05 -16.80
N LYS A 372 17.47 -21.90 -17.66
CA LYS A 372 16.33 -21.01 -17.42
C LYS A 372 15.63 -21.32 -16.07
N ALA A 373 15.58 -22.57 -15.68
CA ALA A 373 14.94 -22.96 -14.41
C ALA A 373 15.68 -22.39 -13.18
N HIS A 374 17.02 -22.31 -13.22
CA HIS A 374 17.80 -21.68 -12.15
C HIS A 374 17.53 -20.18 -12.07
N ILE A 375 17.39 -19.48 -13.22
CA ILE A 375 17.09 -18.05 -13.27
C ILE A 375 15.67 -17.77 -12.74
N VAL A 376 14.68 -18.56 -13.18
CA VAL A 376 13.29 -18.45 -12.70
C VAL A 376 13.23 -18.72 -11.19
N ARG A 377 13.92 -19.77 -10.71
CA ARG A 377 13.99 -20.08 -9.29
C ARG A 377 14.65 -18.95 -8.49
N ALA A 378 15.78 -18.43 -8.93
CA ALA A 378 16.48 -17.33 -8.27
C ALA A 378 15.65 -16.04 -8.26
N THR A 379 14.82 -15.80 -9.27
CA THR A 379 13.89 -14.67 -9.30
C THR A 379 12.79 -14.84 -8.24
N LEU A 380 12.20 -16.02 -8.10
CA LEU A 380 11.22 -16.30 -7.03
C LEU A 380 11.87 -16.19 -5.65
N ASP A 381 13.05 -16.77 -5.47
CA ASP A 381 13.79 -16.74 -4.19
C ASP A 381 14.17 -15.29 -3.80
N SER A 382 14.35 -14.39 -4.78
CA SER A 382 14.67 -12.97 -4.51
C SER A 382 13.57 -12.24 -3.76
N LEU A 383 12.30 -12.62 -3.95
CA LEU A 383 11.18 -12.03 -3.21
C LEU A 383 11.25 -12.38 -1.72
N ALA A 384 11.64 -13.62 -1.44
CA ALA A 384 11.82 -14.08 -0.07
C ALA A 384 13.03 -13.42 0.61
N TYR A 385 14.14 -13.26 -0.11
CA TYR A 385 15.32 -12.55 0.42
C TYR A 385 15.03 -11.09 0.75
N GLN A 386 14.38 -10.36 -0.13
CA GLN A 386 13.99 -8.96 0.11
C GLN A 386 13.04 -8.86 1.33
N THR A 387 12.13 -9.82 1.48
CA THR A 387 11.24 -9.88 2.65
C THR A 387 12.03 -10.09 3.94
N ARG A 388 13.08 -10.94 3.93
CA ARG A 388 13.97 -11.12 5.09
C ARG A 388 14.75 -9.84 5.41
N ASP A 389 15.26 -9.11 4.40
CA ASP A 389 15.93 -7.83 4.62
C ASP A 389 15.03 -6.85 5.40
N VAL A 390 13.76 -6.77 5.01
CA VAL A 390 12.77 -5.90 5.67
C VAL A 390 12.41 -6.41 7.07
N LEU A 391 12.22 -7.73 7.23
CA LEU A 391 11.88 -8.31 8.53
C LEU A 391 13.01 -8.11 9.55
N ASP A 392 14.26 -8.36 9.15
CA ASP A 392 15.42 -8.15 10.02
C ASP A 392 15.48 -6.70 10.52
N ALA A 393 15.18 -5.74 9.62
CA ALA A 393 15.08 -4.32 9.99
C ALA A 393 13.89 -4.03 10.93
N MET A 394 12.71 -4.65 10.69
CA MET A 394 11.54 -4.47 11.54
C MET A 394 11.74 -5.02 12.95
N GLU A 395 12.33 -6.19 13.09
CA GLU A 395 12.64 -6.78 14.38
C GLU A 395 13.69 -5.97 15.15
N ALA A 396 14.70 -5.44 14.46
CA ALA A 396 15.72 -4.59 15.05
C ALA A 396 15.15 -3.25 15.55
N ASP A 397 14.19 -2.65 14.82
CA ASP A 397 13.60 -1.36 15.18
C ASP A 397 12.46 -1.49 16.21
N SER A 398 11.64 -2.53 16.11
CA SER A 398 10.51 -2.75 17.02
C SER A 398 10.92 -3.36 18.34
N GLY A 399 11.94 -4.22 18.32
CA GLY A 399 12.28 -5.10 19.45
C GLY A 399 11.35 -6.31 19.59
N GLU A 400 10.38 -6.45 18.67
CA GLU A 400 9.42 -7.56 18.66
C GLU A 400 9.92 -8.67 17.72
N LYS A 401 9.65 -9.91 18.07
CA LYS A 401 9.94 -11.07 17.20
C LYS A 401 8.68 -11.54 16.47
N LEU A 402 8.80 -11.71 15.17
CA LEU A 402 7.72 -12.23 14.37
C LEU A 402 7.40 -13.68 14.76
N GLN A 403 6.12 -13.98 15.02
CA GLN A 403 5.67 -15.33 15.32
C GLN A 403 5.20 -16.07 14.08
N ALA A 404 4.58 -15.38 13.14
CA ALA A 404 4.18 -15.86 11.83
C ALA A 404 4.00 -14.68 10.89
N LEU A 405 4.38 -14.83 9.61
CA LEU A 405 4.13 -13.85 8.58
C LEU A 405 2.80 -14.16 7.89
N LYS A 406 1.86 -13.23 7.92
CA LYS A 406 0.63 -13.33 7.13
C LYS A 406 0.86 -12.78 5.72
N VAL A 407 0.37 -13.48 4.69
CA VAL A 407 0.64 -13.15 3.29
C VAL A 407 -0.64 -13.04 2.48
N ASP A 408 -0.64 -12.13 1.52
CA ASP A 408 -1.70 -11.96 0.53
C ASP A 408 -1.15 -11.39 -0.80
N GLY A 409 -2.04 -11.13 -1.74
CA GLY A 409 -1.68 -10.67 -3.07
C GLY A 409 -1.36 -11.82 -4.03
N GLY A 410 -1.24 -11.51 -5.32
CA GLY A 410 -1.22 -12.52 -6.38
C GLY A 410 -0.09 -13.54 -6.30
N ALA A 411 1.13 -13.11 -5.90
CA ALA A 411 2.28 -14.01 -5.87
C ALA A 411 2.28 -14.98 -4.67
N CYS A 412 1.45 -14.74 -3.63
CA CYS A 412 1.34 -15.69 -2.51
C CYS A 412 0.68 -17.01 -2.90
N ALA A 413 0.09 -17.12 -4.10
CA ALA A 413 -0.42 -18.37 -4.66
C ALA A 413 0.68 -19.38 -4.99
N ASN A 414 1.94 -18.92 -5.16
CA ASN A 414 3.09 -19.77 -5.46
C ASN A 414 3.57 -20.49 -4.19
N ASN A 415 3.26 -21.79 -4.07
CA ASN A 415 3.58 -22.57 -2.89
C ASN A 415 5.09 -22.79 -2.69
N LEU A 416 5.86 -22.89 -3.78
CA LEU A 416 7.31 -23.03 -3.71
C LEU A 416 7.96 -21.79 -3.09
N MET A 417 7.50 -20.62 -3.52
CA MET A 417 7.98 -19.33 -3.00
C MET A 417 7.58 -19.15 -1.52
N MET A 418 6.32 -19.51 -1.15
CA MET A 418 5.86 -19.41 0.24
C MET A 418 6.60 -20.36 1.19
N GLN A 419 6.89 -21.59 0.75
CA GLN A 419 7.71 -22.50 1.54
C GLN A 419 9.13 -21.96 1.72
N PHE A 420 9.76 -21.47 0.64
CA PHE A 420 11.09 -20.88 0.74
C PHE A 420 11.10 -19.61 1.62
N GLN A 421 10.00 -18.83 1.59
CA GLN A 421 9.83 -17.69 2.48
C GLN A 421 9.82 -18.14 3.97
N ALA A 422 9.06 -19.17 4.32
CA ALA A 422 9.03 -19.71 5.69
C ALA A 422 10.41 -20.23 6.10
N ASP A 423 11.05 -21.00 5.23
CA ASP A 423 12.38 -21.55 5.46
C ASP A 423 13.44 -20.45 5.71
N LEU A 424 13.38 -19.39 4.92
CA LEU A 424 14.35 -18.29 5.00
C LEU A 424 14.13 -17.40 6.23
N LEU A 425 12.88 -17.16 6.62
CA LEU A 425 12.54 -16.38 7.81
C LEU A 425 12.68 -17.18 9.11
N GLY A 426 12.58 -18.50 9.05
CA GLY A 426 12.54 -19.37 10.25
C GLY A 426 11.27 -19.22 11.07
N VAL A 427 10.20 -18.70 10.48
CA VAL A 427 8.86 -18.56 11.08
C VAL A 427 7.79 -19.03 10.10
N PRO A 428 6.63 -19.51 10.60
CA PRO A 428 5.52 -19.90 9.73
C PRO A 428 5.06 -18.76 8.81
N VAL A 429 4.62 -19.12 7.59
CA VAL A 429 3.94 -18.22 6.66
C VAL A 429 2.49 -18.66 6.53
N ASP A 430 1.56 -17.77 6.85
CA ASP A 430 0.12 -18.02 6.88
C ASP A 430 -0.58 -17.34 5.70
N ARG A 431 -1.15 -18.13 4.82
CA ARG A 431 -2.01 -17.67 3.72
C ARG A 431 -3.48 -17.84 4.09
N PRO A 432 -4.32 -16.77 4.06
CA PRO A 432 -5.74 -16.87 4.34
C PRO A 432 -6.53 -17.44 3.16
N GLN A 433 -7.75 -17.93 3.44
CA GLN A 433 -8.69 -18.36 2.40
C GLN A 433 -9.16 -17.20 1.53
N ILE A 434 -9.32 -16.01 2.13
CA ILE A 434 -9.69 -14.78 1.42
C ILE A 434 -8.44 -13.95 1.23
N ILE A 435 -7.91 -13.93 0.02
CA ILE A 435 -6.70 -13.17 -0.34
C ILE A 435 -6.97 -11.70 -0.63
N GLU A 436 -8.24 -11.27 -0.67
CA GLU A 436 -8.68 -9.89 -0.87
C GLU A 436 -8.68 -9.11 0.46
N THR A 437 -7.61 -9.23 1.20
CA THR A 437 -7.49 -8.72 2.58
C THR A 437 -7.54 -7.19 2.65
N THR A 438 -7.12 -6.50 1.59
CA THR A 438 -7.18 -5.04 1.48
C THR A 438 -8.63 -4.55 1.50
N ALA A 439 -9.47 -5.08 0.60
CA ALA A 439 -10.88 -4.75 0.56
C ALA A 439 -11.61 -5.21 1.83
N LEU A 440 -11.24 -6.39 2.35
CA LEU A 440 -11.83 -6.93 3.58
C LEU A 440 -11.52 -6.05 4.80
N GLY A 441 -10.33 -5.47 4.88
CA GLY A 441 -9.96 -4.52 5.94
C GLY A 441 -10.85 -3.27 5.92
N ALA A 442 -11.06 -2.67 4.75
CA ALA A 442 -11.99 -1.54 4.60
C ALA A 442 -13.43 -1.93 4.96
N CYS A 443 -13.85 -3.14 4.58
CA CYS A 443 -15.14 -3.72 4.94
C CYS A 443 -15.30 -3.82 6.48
N TYR A 444 -14.32 -4.35 7.18
CA TYR A 444 -14.35 -4.51 8.63
C TYR A 444 -14.37 -3.15 9.34
N LEU A 445 -13.54 -2.20 8.93
CA LEU A 445 -13.55 -0.84 9.52
C LEU A 445 -14.93 -0.19 9.38
N ALA A 446 -15.55 -0.27 8.21
CA ALA A 446 -16.88 0.27 7.97
C ALA A 446 -17.96 -0.48 8.76
N GLY A 447 -17.91 -1.80 8.77
CA GLY A 447 -18.87 -2.64 9.48
C GLY A 447 -18.82 -2.48 11.01
N LEU A 448 -17.64 -2.29 11.59
CA LEU A 448 -17.46 -1.95 13.00
C LEU A 448 -18.12 -0.62 13.34
N ALA A 449 -17.94 0.41 12.52
CA ALA A 449 -18.50 1.74 12.75
C ALA A 449 -20.04 1.76 12.77
N VAL A 450 -20.70 0.83 12.07
CA VAL A 450 -22.16 0.75 11.97
C VAL A 450 -22.75 -0.48 12.69
N GLY A 451 -21.92 -1.26 13.41
CA GLY A 451 -22.36 -2.38 14.24
C GLY A 451 -22.75 -3.65 13.46
N VAL A 452 -22.25 -3.86 12.24
CA VAL A 452 -22.32 -5.18 11.56
C VAL A 452 -21.47 -6.20 12.32
N TRP A 453 -20.30 -5.82 12.77
CA TRP A 453 -19.49 -6.51 13.76
C TRP A 453 -19.40 -5.67 15.03
N SER A 454 -19.45 -6.32 16.17
CA SER A 454 -19.47 -5.64 17.48
C SER A 454 -18.07 -5.32 18.03
N SER A 455 -17.04 -6.04 17.56
CA SER A 455 -15.68 -5.91 18.06
C SER A 455 -14.63 -6.48 17.10
N LYS A 456 -13.35 -6.16 17.34
CA LYS A 456 -12.21 -6.80 16.66
C LYS A 456 -12.17 -8.32 16.89
N ASP A 457 -12.67 -8.83 18.01
CA ASP A 457 -12.67 -10.26 18.28
C ASP A 457 -13.65 -10.99 17.36
N GLU A 458 -14.83 -10.42 17.12
CA GLU A 458 -15.77 -10.98 16.13
C GLU A 458 -15.17 -10.98 14.72
N VAL A 459 -14.40 -9.96 14.37
CA VAL A 459 -13.67 -9.91 13.09
C VAL A 459 -12.57 -10.98 13.03
N LYS A 460 -11.85 -11.23 14.13
CA LYS A 460 -10.85 -12.31 14.20
C LYS A 460 -11.43 -13.68 13.86
N ASP A 461 -12.64 -13.97 14.33
CA ASP A 461 -13.31 -15.25 14.10
C ASP A 461 -13.66 -15.49 12.61
N ALA A 462 -13.80 -14.42 11.83
CA ALA A 462 -14.07 -14.49 10.40
C ALA A 462 -12.83 -14.83 9.56
N TRP A 463 -11.63 -14.55 10.06
CA TRP A 463 -10.39 -14.90 9.37
C TRP A 463 -10.14 -16.42 9.39
N LYS A 464 -9.95 -17.02 8.23
CA LYS A 464 -9.71 -18.47 8.10
C LYS A 464 -8.40 -18.73 7.39
N LEU A 465 -7.60 -19.60 7.98
CA LEU A 465 -6.36 -20.10 7.38
C LEU A 465 -6.70 -21.01 6.19
N ASP A 466 -6.03 -20.78 5.05
CA ASP A 466 -5.97 -21.72 3.93
C ASP A 466 -4.78 -22.67 4.11
N THR A 467 -3.58 -22.13 4.11
CA THR A 467 -2.35 -22.92 4.20
C THR A 467 -1.35 -22.25 5.13
N ARG A 468 -0.75 -23.05 6.00
CA ARG A 468 0.43 -22.67 6.79
C ARG A 468 1.65 -23.39 6.24
N PHE A 469 2.67 -22.64 5.90
CA PHE A 469 3.98 -23.15 5.49
C PHE A 469 4.91 -23.10 6.70
N GLU A 470 5.28 -24.27 7.23
CA GLU A 470 6.21 -24.37 8.34
C GLU A 470 7.65 -24.35 7.87
N PRO A 471 8.58 -23.68 8.58
CA PRO A 471 10.00 -23.73 8.26
C PRO A 471 10.53 -25.16 8.32
N SER A 472 11.25 -25.58 7.28
CA SER A 472 11.83 -26.92 7.17
C SER A 472 13.33 -26.92 6.89
N MET A 473 13.90 -25.76 6.54
CA MET A 473 15.32 -25.59 6.24
C MET A 473 16.13 -25.37 7.53
N ASP A 474 17.32 -25.96 7.61
CA ASP A 474 18.23 -25.70 8.69
C ASP A 474 18.68 -24.23 8.71
N LYS A 475 18.83 -23.66 9.92
CA LYS A 475 19.23 -22.27 10.09
C LYS A 475 20.58 -21.96 9.44
N GLU A 476 21.55 -22.87 9.50
CA GLU A 476 22.87 -22.70 8.88
C GLU A 476 22.75 -22.55 7.35
N GLU A 477 21.90 -23.33 6.72
CA GLU A 477 21.63 -23.25 5.28
C GLU A 477 20.92 -21.95 4.91
N SER A 478 19.88 -21.58 5.66
CA SER A 478 19.18 -20.29 5.49
C SER A 478 20.16 -19.10 5.60
N ASP A 479 21.01 -19.10 6.60
CA ASP A 479 21.99 -18.02 6.82
C ASP A 479 23.07 -18.02 5.72
N ARG A 480 23.49 -19.19 5.23
CA ARG A 480 24.42 -19.31 4.10
C ARG A 480 23.86 -18.71 2.81
N LEU A 481 22.62 -19.05 2.49
CA LEU A 481 21.90 -18.54 1.32
C LEU A 481 21.71 -17.02 1.42
N TYR A 482 21.26 -16.54 2.58
CA TYR A 482 21.05 -15.11 2.82
C TYR A 482 22.37 -14.30 2.77
N LYS A 483 23.48 -14.87 3.23
CA LYS A 483 24.80 -14.23 3.07
C LYS A 483 25.18 -14.06 1.60
N GLY A 484 24.86 -15.06 0.75
CA GLY A 484 25.01 -14.96 -0.70
C GLY A 484 24.15 -13.86 -1.30
N TRP A 485 22.88 -13.75 -0.88
CA TRP A 485 21.97 -12.68 -1.28
C TRP A 485 22.54 -11.29 -0.96
N ARG A 486 22.95 -11.06 0.29
CA ARG A 486 23.52 -9.77 0.70
C ARG A 486 24.77 -9.39 -0.10
N LYS A 487 25.56 -10.39 -0.49
CA LYS A 487 26.71 -10.17 -1.39
C LYS A 487 26.23 -9.76 -2.79
N ALA A 488 25.21 -10.39 -3.33
CA ALA A 488 24.64 -10.06 -4.65
C ALA A 488 24.07 -8.63 -4.66
N VAL A 489 23.30 -8.26 -3.63
CA VAL A 489 22.75 -6.89 -3.46
C VAL A 489 23.88 -5.86 -3.47
N LYS A 490 24.95 -6.09 -2.73
CA LYS A 490 26.10 -5.16 -2.69
C LYS A 490 26.71 -4.90 -4.08
N HIS A 491 26.66 -5.88 -4.99
CA HIS A 491 27.16 -5.72 -6.36
C HIS A 491 26.17 -5.05 -7.30
N SER A 492 24.91 -4.90 -6.91
CA SER A 492 23.87 -4.20 -7.70
C SER A 492 23.71 -2.73 -7.29
N MET A 493 24.21 -2.37 -6.11
CA MET A 493 24.12 -1.00 -5.58
C MET A 493 25.05 -0.05 -6.33
N HIS A 494 24.66 1.24 -6.33
CA HIS A 494 25.48 2.34 -6.90
C HIS A 494 25.83 2.17 -8.38
N TRP A 495 25.06 1.35 -9.11
CA TRP A 495 25.35 1.01 -10.51
C TRP A 495 25.40 2.23 -11.45
N LEU A 496 24.59 3.26 -11.17
CA LEU A 496 24.51 4.49 -11.98
C LEU A 496 25.32 5.64 -11.36
N ASP A 497 26.02 5.43 -10.26
CA ASP A 497 26.90 6.47 -9.74
C ASP A 497 28.05 6.68 -10.73
N ASP A 498 28.38 7.96 -11.00
CA ASP A 498 29.52 8.28 -11.85
C ASP A 498 30.80 7.74 -11.19
N GLU A 499 31.63 7.03 -11.95
CA GLU A 499 32.98 6.65 -11.48
C GLU A 499 33.78 7.94 -11.27
N GLU A 500 34.19 8.22 -10.04
CA GLU A 500 35.14 9.28 -9.72
C GLU A 500 36.55 8.98 -10.29
#